data_5d7b5537435a3cf249c9f24abff52313
#
_entry.id   5d7b5537435a3cf249c9f24abff52313
#
_cell.length_a   1.000
_cell.length_b   1.000
_cell.length_c   1.000
_cell.angle_alpha   90.00
_cell.angle_beta   90.00
_cell.angle_gamma   90.00
#
_symmetry.space_group_name_H-M   'P 1'
#
loop_
_entity.id
_entity.type
_entity.pdbx_description
1 polymer ?
#
loop_
_entity_poly.entity_id
_entity_poly.type
_entity_poly.pdbx_seq_one_letter_code
_entity_poly.pdbx_strand_id
1 'polypeptide(L)'
;MRNLIALVAVFALAAVLVDSQPATADRGVSHFATLPEGQPGHPEGIAADAAGNIYAASFEFSGVNNIYVFGSNGRLEDTIALNGHVPLGMQFGPDGNLYVADFGNGAVLQLTPPGHAITRTYPVCTGAGTTCGLNGITFDAAGSLYVSDSFGGNVYTLNTTSGAVGLYVHDDLLTPGSHGFPGFGANGISFRGTDLYVANTADDRILKVSATKVVTTFIESINGADGIAWDSAGRLWVCANQENVLYVVNSAGRVLEIIGGFEGVKDGTPQGLLFPASVVQSRGSVFVTNTALDFRHFFADETPITRFTLSRVRLNPSLGDD
;
A
#
# COMPACT_ATOMS: atom_id res chain seq x y z
N MET A 1 10.70 -29.99 -24.55
CA MET A 1 10.40 -30.72 -23.30
C MET A 1 11.62 -30.92 -22.37
N ARG A 2 12.88 -30.77 -22.82
CA ARG A 2 14.08 -30.91 -21.93
C ARG A 2 14.44 -29.63 -21.14
N ASN A 3 14.00 -28.45 -21.55
CA ASN A 3 14.36 -27.18 -20.91
C ASN A 3 13.38 -26.73 -19.82
N LEU A 4 12.21 -27.38 -19.72
CA LEU A 4 11.24 -27.06 -18.66
C LEU A 4 11.57 -27.74 -17.32
N ILE A 5 12.25 -28.90 -17.39
CA ILE A 5 12.61 -29.67 -16.18
C ILE A 5 13.80 -29.04 -15.44
N ALA A 6 14.68 -28.34 -16.15
CA ALA A 6 15.83 -27.66 -15.51
C ALA A 6 15.43 -26.40 -14.71
N LEU A 7 14.34 -25.72 -15.09
CA LEU A 7 13.88 -24.52 -14.39
C LEU A 7 13.19 -24.85 -13.06
N VAL A 8 12.46 -25.97 -12.99
CA VAL A 8 11.78 -26.41 -11.77
C VAL A 8 12.77 -26.88 -10.69
N ALA A 9 13.92 -27.42 -11.09
CA ALA A 9 14.92 -27.91 -10.14
C ALA A 9 15.70 -26.80 -9.42
N VAL A 10 15.81 -25.60 -10.01
CA VAL A 10 16.51 -24.47 -9.39
C VAL A 10 15.63 -23.78 -8.35
N PHE A 11 14.31 -23.75 -8.55
CA PHE A 11 13.39 -23.18 -7.57
C PHE A 11 13.16 -24.07 -6.33
N ALA A 12 13.26 -25.38 -6.47
CA ALA A 12 13.10 -26.31 -5.34
C ALA A 12 14.28 -26.24 -4.33
N LEU A 13 15.44 -25.72 -4.73
CA LEU A 13 16.61 -25.62 -3.84
C LEU A 13 16.64 -24.30 -3.06
N ALA A 14 15.96 -23.26 -3.52
CA ALA A 14 15.85 -21.99 -2.80
C ALA A 14 14.78 -22.02 -1.68
N ALA A 15 13.80 -22.94 -1.76
CA ALA A 15 12.73 -23.08 -0.77
C ALA A 15 13.14 -23.77 0.53
N VAL A 16 14.36 -24.33 0.62
CA VAL A 16 14.80 -25.11 1.80
C VAL A 16 15.53 -24.25 2.85
N LEU A 17 15.73 -22.95 2.60
CA LEU A 17 16.37 -22.04 3.53
C LEU A 17 15.41 -20.99 4.11
N VAL A 18 14.10 -21.24 4.14
CA VAL A 18 13.23 -20.49 5.01
C VAL A 18 13.48 -21.00 6.43
N ASP A 19 14.43 -20.34 7.06
CA ASP A 19 14.74 -20.52 8.47
C ASP A 19 13.45 -20.34 9.27
N SER A 20 13.06 -21.37 10.01
CA SER A 20 11.91 -21.32 10.91
C SER A 20 12.24 -20.30 12.02
N GLN A 21 11.92 -19.05 11.78
CA GLN A 21 11.94 -18.04 12.84
C GLN A 21 11.03 -18.55 13.95
N PRO A 22 11.50 -18.60 15.19
CA PRO A 22 10.66 -19.01 16.31
C PRO A 22 9.43 -18.10 16.34
N ALA A 23 8.26 -18.68 16.53
CA ALA A 23 7.02 -17.94 16.75
C ALA A 23 7.25 -16.90 17.85
N THR A 24 7.45 -15.65 17.46
CA THR A 24 7.62 -14.56 18.40
C THR A 24 6.23 -14.11 18.84
N ALA A 25 5.97 -14.31 20.12
CA ALA A 25 4.76 -13.86 20.79
C ALA A 25 4.41 -12.42 20.40
N ASP A 26 3.10 -12.23 20.10
CA ASP A 26 2.37 -10.96 20.00
C ASP A 26 3.26 -9.73 19.68
N ARG A 27 3.66 -9.60 18.40
CA ARG A 27 4.52 -8.51 17.94
C ARG A 27 3.74 -7.20 17.76
N GLY A 28 2.78 -6.93 18.62
CA GLY A 28 2.07 -5.65 18.65
C GLY A 28 1.02 -5.46 17.53
N VAL A 29 0.77 -6.46 16.68
CA VAL A 29 -0.30 -6.45 15.70
C VAL A 29 -1.57 -6.99 16.32
N SER A 30 -2.66 -6.24 16.21
CA SER A 30 -3.98 -6.68 16.65
C SER A 30 -4.99 -6.56 15.52
N HIS A 31 -5.96 -7.47 15.49
CA HIS A 31 -7.10 -7.35 14.60
C HIS A 31 -7.84 -6.04 14.88
N PHE A 32 -8.19 -5.31 13.83
CA PHE A 32 -8.97 -4.06 13.94
C PHE A 32 -10.39 -4.23 13.40
N ALA A 33 -10.52 -4.71 12.16
CA ALA A 33 -11.81 -4.89 11.50
C ALA A 33 -11.78 -6.04 10.51
N THR A 34 -12.95 -6.58 10.18
CA THR A 34 -13.15 -7.56 9.11
C THR A 34 -14.08 -6.95 8.07
N LEU A 35 -13.73 -7.07 6.79
CA LEU A 35 -14.56 -6.64 5.69
C LEU A 35 -15.84 -7.50 5.64
N PRO A 36 -16.97 -6.98 5.10
CA PRO A 36 -18.22 -7.74 4.97
C PRO A 36 -18.04 -9.00 4.11
N GLU A 37 -18.55 -10.13 4.58
CA GLU A 37 -18.49 -11.39 3.84
C GLU A 37 -19.30 -11.33 2.53
N GLY A 38 -18.83 -12.00 1.49
CA GLY A 38 -19.49 -12.06 0.19
C GLY A 38 -19.49 -10.75 -0.58
N GLN A 39 -18.70 -9.79 -0.14
CA GLN A 39 -18.44 -8.51 -0.83
C GLN A 39 -17.01 -8.52 -1.40
N PRO A 40 -16.66 -7.58 -2.29
CA PRO A 40 -15.29 -7.41 -2.75
C PRO A 40 -14.31 -7.37 -1.58
N GLY A 41 -13.28 -8.21 -1.65
CA GLY A 41 -12.26 -8.38 -0.63
C GLY A 41 -10.94 -7.71 -1.00
N HIS A 42 -9.81 -8.30 -0.57
CA HIS A 42 -8.47 -7.83 -0.86
C HIS A 42 -8.27 -6.33 -0.57
N PRO A 43 -8.37 -5.88 0.72
CA PRO A 43 -8.20 -4.47 1.05
C PRO A 43 -6.78 -4.03 0.69
N GLU A 44 -6.67 -2.97 -0.11
CA GLU A 44 -5.39 -2.44 -0.55
C GLU A 44 -5.17 -1.02 -0.04
N GLY A 45 -5.89 -0.01 -0.56
CA GLY A 45 -5.74 1.36 -0.12
C GLY A 45 -6.33 1.61 1.27
N ILE A 46 -5.72 2.52 2.03
CA ILE A 46 -6.19 2.92 3.36
C ILE A 46 -6.06 4.42 3.57
N ALA A 47 -7.04 5.03 4.21
CA ALA A 47 -6.99 6.43 4.64
C ALA A 47 -7.67 6.59 6.01
N ALA A 48 -7.40 7.70 6.68
CA ALA A 48 -8.09 8.06 7.92
C ALA A 48 -8.61 9.50 7.84
N ASP A 49 -9.83 9.72 8.30
CA ASP A 49 -10.37 11.07 8.42
C ASP A 49 -9.98 11.75 9.75
N ALA A 50 -10.30 13.02 9.89
CA ALA A 50 -10.02 13.79 11.10
C ALA A 50 -10.80 13.28 12.34
N ALA A 51 -11.93 12.60 12.13
CA ALA A 51 -12.70 11.96 13.19
C ALA A 51 -12.09 10.63 13.65
N GLY A 52 -11.08 10.11 12.90
CA GLY A 52 -10.39 8.86 13.17
C GLY A 52 -11.12 7.63 12.63
N ASN A 53 -12.05 7.82 11.70
CA ASN A 53 -12.61 6.72 10.94
C ASN A 53 -11.57 6.23 9.92
N ILE A 54 -11.57 4.93 9.68
CA ILE A 54 -10.63 4.25 8.78
C ILE A 54 -11.38 3.82 7.53
N TYR A 55 -10.86 4.24 6.39
CA TYR A 55 -11.36 3.94 5.06
C TYR A 55 -10.46 2.89 4.42
N ALA A 56 -11.01 1.79 3.93
CA ALA A 56 -10.26 0.72 3.26
C ALA A 56 -10.89 0.40 1.92
N ALA A 57 -10.11 0.50 0.84
CA ALA A 57 -10.57 0.17 -0.51
C ALA A 57 -10.33 -1.30 -0.82
N SER A 58 -11.33 -1.97 -1.41
CA SER A 58 -11.13 -3.29 -2.00
C SER A 58 -10.41 -3.21 -3.34
N PHE A 59 -9.66 -4.25 -3.68
CA PHE A 59 -8.90 -4.37 -4.91
C PHE A 59 -9.30 -5.62 -5.69
N GLU A 60 -10.22 -5.45 -6.63
CA GLU A 60 -10.68 -6.50 -7.52
C GLU A 60 -10.68 -6.01 -8.96
N PHE A 61 -10.01 -6.74 -9.85
CA PHE A 61 -10.01 -6.41 -11.29
C PHE A 61 -11.36 -6.65 -11.99
N SER A 62 -12.29 -7.34 -11.33
CA SER A 62 -13.63 -7.61 -11.85
C SER A 62 -14.52 -6.38 -12.03
N GLY A 63 -14.08 -5.23 -11.50
CA GLY A 63 -14.78 -3.94 -11.65
C GLY A 63 -15.88 -3.68 -10.63
N VAL A 64 -16.06 -4.54 -9.64
CA VAL A 64 -16.93 -4.27 -8.48
C VAL A 64 -16.02 -4.06 -7.29
N ASN A 65 -15.92 -2.83 -6.82
CA ASN A 65 -15.10 -2.45 -5.68
C ASN A 65 -15.86 -1.54 -4.73
N ASN A 66 -15.43 -1.51 -3.48
CA ASN A 66 -15.99 -0.67 -2.44
C ASN A 66 -14.88 0.03 -1.65
N ILE A 67 -15.22 1.16 -1.04
CA ILE A 67 -14.49 1.68 0.12
C ILE A 67 -15.35 1.38 1.35
N TYR A 68 -14.82 0.66 2.31
CA TYR A 68 -15.44 0.36 3.58
C TYR A 68 -15.00 1.38 4.63
N VAL A 69 -15.95 1.98 5.33
CA VAL A 69 -15.67 2.98 6.37
C VAL A 69 -15.90 2.36 7.73
N PHE A 70 -14.85 2.30 8.52
CA PHE A 70 -14.90 1.77 9.88
C PHE A 70 -14.71 2.88 10.90
N GLY A 71 -15.56 2.92 11.92
CA GLY A 71 -15.34 3.77 13.07
C GLY A 71 -14.08 3.40 13.84
N SER A 72 -13.61 4.26 14.72
CA SER A 72 -12.38 4.06 15.52
C SER A 72 -12.40 2.81 16.42
N ASN A 73 -13.56 2.19 16.58
CA ASN A 73 -13.78 0.93 17.30
C ASN A 73 -13.75 -0.32 16.38
N GLY A 74 -13.51 -0.15 15.08
CA GLY A 74 -13.51 -1.23 14.08
C GLY A 74 -14.89 -1.66 13.58
N ARG A 75 -15.97 -0.96 13.98
CA ARG A 75 -17.32 -1.25 13.48
C ARG A 75 -17.49 -0.63 12.08
N LEU A 76 -18.04 -1.39 11.14
CA LEU A 76 -18.44 -0.87 9.83
C LEU A 76 -19.56 0.16 10.01
N GLU A 77 -19.36 1.36 9.44
CA GLU A 77 -20.30 2.48 9.51
C GLU A 77 -20.90 2.81 8.14
N ASP A 78 -20.12 2.63 7.06
CA ASP A 78 -20.57 2.92 5.70
C ASP A 78 -19.86 2.04 4.67
N THR A 79 -20.45 1.94 3.48
CA THR A 79 -19.89 1.27 2.31
C THR A 79 -20.13 2.11 1.07
N ILE A 80 -19.05 2.59 0.46
CA ILE A 80 -19.08 3.46 -0.72
C ILE A 80 -18.79 2.59 -1.94
N ALA A 81 -19.80 2.40 -2.82
CA ALA A 81 -19.63 1.60 -4.02
C ALA A 81 -18.82 2.36 -5.08
N LEU A 82 -17.80 1.71 -5.63
CA LEU A 82 -16.93 2.22 -6.71
C LEU A 82 -17.01 1.31 -7.94
N ASN A 83 -18.22 1.14 -8.48
CA ASN A 83 -18.45 0.31 -9.65
C ASN A 83 -17.71 0.86 -10.88
N GLY A 84 -16.95 0.01 -11.57
CA GLY A 84 -16.16 0.38 -12.74
C GLY A 84 -14.82 1.03 -12.43
N HIS A 85 -14.42 1.09 -11.15
CA HIS A 85 -13.15 1.62 -10.70
C HIS A 85 -12.33 0.55 -9.99
N VAL A 86 -11.00 0.68 -10.02
CA VAL A 86 -10.04 -0.16 -9.27
C VAL A 86 -9.26 0.74 -8.33
N PRO A 87 -9.80 1.02 -7.13
CA PRO A 87 -9.19 1.95 -6.18
C PRO A 87 -7.96 1.34 -5.52
N LEU A 88 -6.85 2.06 -5.53
CA LEU A 88 -5.64 1.75 -4.77
C LEU A 88 -5.38 2.86 -3.73
N GLY A 89 -4.23 3.51 -3.76
CA GLY A 89 -3.87 4.51 -2.77
C GLY A 89 -4.94 5.59 -2.56
N MET A 90 -5.14 5.96 -1.30
CA MET A 90 -6.14 6.96 -0.90
C MET A 90 -5.57 7.92 0.13
N GLN A 91 -5.97 9.19 0.06
CA GLN A 91 -5.67 10.17 1.09
C GLN A 91 -6.72 11.28 1.14
N PHE A 92 -7.04 11.76 2.34
CA PHE A 92 -7.80 12.99 2.50
C PHE A 92 -6.95 14.20 2.15
N GLY A 93 -7.48 15.07 1.30
CA GLY A 93 -6.86 16.34 0.97
C GLY A 93 -7.08 17.40 2.04
N PRO A 94 -6.35 18.53 1.98
CA PRO A 94 -6.53 19.65 2.90
C PRO A 94 -7.91 20.30 2.81
N ASP A 95 -8.64 20.07 1.75
CA ASP A 95 -10.02 20.51 1.51
C ASP A 95 -11.07 19.57 2.14
N GLY A 96 -10.63 18.47 2.78
CA GLY A 96 -11.50 17.49 3.43
C GLY A 96 -12.13 16.47 2.48
N ASN A 97 -11.83 16.51 1.17
CA ASN A 97 -12.26 15.49 0.23
C ASN A 97 -11.33 14.28 0.28
N LEU A 98 -11.86 13.09 -0.02
CA LEU A 98 -11.09 11.89 -0.20
C LEU A 98 -10.64 11.79 -1.66
N TYR A 99 -9.34 11.62 -1.88
CA TYR A 99 -8.75 11.39 -3.20
C TYR A 99 -8.30 9.94 -3.32
N VAL A 100 -8.60 9.32 -4.46
CA VAL A 100 -8.38 7.89 -4.70
C VAL A 100 -7.68 7.69 -6.04
N ALA A 101 -6.58 6.97 -6.06
CA ALA A 101 -5.96 6.51 -7.30
C ALA A 101 -6.83 5.41 -7.92
N ASP A 102 -7.34 5.67 -9.11
CA ASP A 102 -8.08 4.69 -9.91
C ASP A 102 -7.12 4.04 -10.90
N PHE A 103 -6.54 2.94 -10.47
CA PHE A 103 -5.58 2.15 -11.23
C PHE A 103 -6.15 1.69 -12.57
N GLY A 104 -7.41 1.24 -12.57
CA GLY A 104 -8.07 0.68 -13.76
C GLY A 104 -8.29 1.70 -14.87
N ASN A 105 -8.47 2.97 -14.52
CA ASN A 105 -8.82 4.02 -15.48
C ASN A 105 -7.73 5.09 -15.64
N GLY A 106 -6.59 4.98 -14.95
CA GLY A 106 -5.50 5.96 -15.02
C GLY A 106 -5.91 7.36 -14.57
N ALA A 107 -6.76 7.44 -13.56
CA ALA A 107 -7.36 8.69 -13.09
C ALA A 107 -7.23 8.84 -11.56
N VAL A 108 -7.43 10.04 -11.05
CA VAL A 108 -7.66 10.30 -9.63
C VAL A 108 -9.12 10.68 -9.45
N LEU A 109 -9.80 10.02 -8.51
CA LEU A 109 -11.18 10.32 -8.12
C LEU A 109 -11.18 11.26 -6.92
N GLN A 110 -12.11 12.22 -6.90
CA GLN A 110 -12.42 13.04 -5.74
C GLN A 110 -13.80 12.66 -5.22
N LEU A 111 -13.86 12.22 -3.96
CA LEU A 111 -15.10 11.90 -3.26
C LEU A 111 -15.35 12.94 -2.17
N THR A 112 -16.55 13.52 -2.15
CA THR A 112 -16.88 14.60 -1.23
C THR A 112 -17.78 14.12 -0.10
N PRO A 113 -17.40 14.27 1.18
CA PRO A 113 -18.27 14.06 2.34
C PRO A 113 -19.40 15.10 2.45
N PRO A 114 -20.56 14.78 3.10
CA PRO A 114 -21.01 13.45 3.45
C PRO A 114 -21.53 12.69 2.23
N GLY A 115 -21.63 11.38 2.32
CA GLY A 115 -22.17 10.52 1.23
C GLY A 115 -21.17 10.12 0.16
N HIS A 116 -19.96 10.71 0.16
CA HIS A 116 -18.79 10.28 -0.62
C HIS A 116 -19.06 10.03 -2.11
N ALA A 117 -19.95 10.83 -2.71
CA ALA A 117 -20.14 10.77 -4.16
C ALA A 117 -18.86 11.17 -4.89
N ILE A 118 -18.57 10.52 -6.02
CA ILE A 118 -17.51 10.97 -6.93
C ILE A 118 -17.96 12.31 -7.53
N THR A 119 -17.31 13.39 -7.11
CA THR A 119 -17.64 14.75 -7.55
C THR A 119 -16.77 15.22 -8.71
N ARG A 120 -15.56 14.66 -8.82
CA ARG A 120 -14.64 14.91 -9.93
C ARG A 120 -13.81 13.66 -10.25
N THR A 121 -13.48 13.52 -11.51
CA THR A 121 -12.51 12.56 -12.03
C THR A 121 -11.43 13.33 -12.77
N TYR A 122 -10.17 13.12 -12.40
CA TYR A 122 -9.02 13.77 -13.02
C TYR A 122 -8.25 12.74 -13.85
N PRO A 123 -8.33 12.78 -15.17
CA PRO A 123 -7.53 11.93 -16.03
C PRO A 123 -6.06 12.29 -15.87
N VAL A 124 -5.22 11.34 -15.42
CA VAL A 124 -3.78 11.55 -15.19
C VAL A 124 -2.98 11.02 -16.36
N CYS A 125 -3.17 9.76 -16.70
CA CYS A 125 -2.50 9.12 -17.81
C CYS A 125 -3.52 8.45 -18.73
N THR A 126 -4.12 9.26 -19.56
CA THR A 126 -5.11 8.82 -20.54
C THR A 126 -4.57 9.04 -21.95
N GLY A 127 -4.38 7.97 -22.70
CA GLY A 127 -3.96 8.02 -24.10
C GLY A 127 -3.86 6.62 -24.67
N ALA A 128 -4.18 6.46 -25.96
CA ALA A 128 -4.02 5.18 -26.64
C ALA A 128 -2.54 4.76 -26.59
N GLY A 129 -2.26 3.62 -25.94
CA GLY A 129 -0.91 3.06 -25.81
C GLY A 129 -0.15 3.45 -24.53
N THR A 130 -0.73 4.21 -23.62
CA THR A 130 -0.12 4.43 -22.29
C THR A 130 -0.50 3.30 -21.36
N THR A 131 0.45 2.47 -20.97
CA THR A 131 0.34 1.60 -19.80
C THR A 131 0.66 2.44 -18.57
N CYS A 132 -0.33 2.76 -17.78
CA CYS A 132 -0.20 3.52 -16.55
C CYS A 132 -0.87 2.75 -15.42
N GLY A 133 -0.17 2.61 -14.31
CA GLY A 133 -0.69 1.98 -13.10
C GLY A 133 -0.64 2.96 -11.93
N LEU A 134 -1.63 3.88 -11.84
CA LEU A 134 -1.70 4.81 -10.72
C LEU A 134 -1.88 4.04 -9.42
N ASN A 135 -1.02 4.33 -8.42
CA ASN A 135 -1.00 3.57 -7.18
C ASN A 135 -1.04 4.47 -5.95
N GLY A 136 0.09 4.86 -5.37
CA GLY A 136 0.14 5.66 -4.16
C GLY A 136 -0.25 7.12 -4.38
N ILE A 137 -0.93 7.73 -3.39
CA ILE A 137 -1.28 9.15 -3.38
C ILE A 137 -0.71 9.82 -2.14
N THR A 138 -0.22 11.05 -2.30
CA THR A 138 0.16 11.91 -1.17
C THR A 138 -0.04 13.39 -1.50
N PHE A 139 -0.07 14.23 -0.47
CA PHE A 139 -0.07 15.69 -0.59
C PHE A 139 1.22 16.28 -0.04
N ASP A 140 1.72 17.33 -0.67
CA ASP A 140 2.76 18.16 -0.08
C ASP A 140 2.17 19.18 0.93
N ALA A 141 3.03 19.90 1.62
CA ALA A 141 2.62 20.90 2.59
C ALA A 141 1.87 22.11 1.97
N ALA A 142 1.96 22.29 0.65
CA ALA A 142 1.25 23.33 -0.09
C ALA A 142 -0.14 22.88 -0.56
N GLY A 143 -0.48 21.60 -0.37
CA GLY A 143 -1.76 21.01 -0.78
C GLY A 143 -1.80 20.56 -2.23
N SER A 144 -0.65 20.42 -2.90
CA SER A 144 -0.57 19.78 -4.21
C SER A 144 -0.64 18.27 -4.05
N LEU A 145 -1.43 17.59 -4.89
CA LEU A 145 -1.52 16.14 -4.90
C LEU A 145 -0.42 15.54 -5.78
N TYR A 146 0.14 14.44 -5.31
CA TYR A 146 1.08 13.61 -6.06
C TYR A 146 0.56 12.19 -6.16
N VAL A 147 0.78 11.54 -7.30
CA VAL A 147 0.37 10.15 -7.53
C VAL A 147 1.48 9.40 -8.27
N SER A 148 1.81 8.19 -7.78
CA SER A 148 2.79 7.31 -8.41
C SER A 148 2.19 6.52 -9.56
N ASP A 149 3.04 6.12 -10.50
CA ASP A 149 2.72 5.26 -11.63
C ASP A 149 3.65 4.05 -11.61
N SER A 150 3.10 2.92 -11.20
CA SER A 150 3.85 1.68 -10.98
C SER A 150 4.46 1.08 -12.25
N PHE A 151 3.98 1.44 -13.43
CA PHE A 151 4.49 0.87 -14.69
C PHE A 151 5.43 1.80 -15.42
N GLY A 152 5.16 3.10 -15.40
CA GLY A 152 5.91 4.08 -16.16
C GLY A 152 7.13 4.68 -15.43
N GLY A 153 7.32 4.36 -14.15
CA GLY A 153 8.38 4.98 -13.34
C GLY A 153 8.21 6.48 -13.18
N ASN A 154 6.95 6.92 -13.12
CA ASN A 154 6.59 8.32 -13.00
C ASN A 154 6.01 8.64 -11.63
N VAL A 155 6.17 9.89 -11.21
CA VAL A 155 5.28 10.52 -10.24
C VAL A 155 4.67 11.74 -10.90
N TYR A 156 3.36 11.85 -10.86
CA TYR A 156 2.63 12.99 -11.40
C TYR A 156 2.19 13.94 -10.29
N THR A 157 2.07 15.24 -10.63
CA THR A 157 1.38 16.22 -9.81
C THR A 157 -0.01 16.48 -10.37
N LEU A 158 -0.97 16.74 -9.47
CA LEU A 158 -2.32 17.15 -9.82
C LEU A 158 -2.70 18.37 -9.01
N ASN A 159 -3.04 19.47 -9.69
CA ASN A 159 -3.69 20.60 -9.07
C ASN A 159 -5.20 20.31 -8.96
N THR A 160 -5.69 20.02 -7.77
CA THR A 160 -7.08 19.61 -7.53
C THR A 160 -8.11 20.72 -7.82
N THR A 161 -7.69 21.98 -7.84
CA THR A 161 -8.56 23.13 -8.17
C THR A 161 -8.72 23.28 -9.67
N SER A 162 -7.62 23.38 -10.42
CA SER A 162 -7.65 23.58 -11.87
C SER A 162 -7.83 22.29 -12.67
N GLY A 163 -7.46 21.13 -12.10
CA GLY A 163 -7.38 19.85 -12.77
C GLY A 163 -6.10 19.68 -13.62
N ALA A 164 -5.16 20.60 -13.53
CA ALA A 164 -3.92 20.51 -14.29
C ALA A 164 -3.04 19.38 -13.76
N VAL A 165 -2.61 18.49 -14.66
CA VAL A 165 -1.68 17.39 -14.40
C VAL A 165 -0.30 17.76 -14.95
N GLY A 166 0.75 17.45 -14.21
CA GLY A 166 2.14 17.61 -14.62
C GLY A 166 2.99 16.41 -14.24
N LEU A 167 4.03 16.13 -15.02
CA LEU A 167 5.05 15.17 -14.62
C LEU A 167 5.93 15.82 -13.54
N TYR A 168 5.97 15.21 -12.35
CA TYR A 168 6.86 15.65 -11.27
C TYR A 168 8.28 15.14 -11.48
N VAL A 169 8.41 13.82 -11.62
CA VAL A 169 9.68 13.14 -11.86
C VAL A 169 9.44 11.85 -12.66
N HIS A 170 10.40 11.53 -13.50
CA HIS A 170 10.59 10.22 -14.14
C HIS A 170 12.02 9.77 -13.88
N ASP A 171 12.21 8.51 -13.51
CA ASP A 171 13.54 7.94 -13.30
C ASP A 171 13.47 6.41 -13.48
N ASP A 172 14.52 5.81 -14.03
CA ASP A 172 14.62 4.36 -14.21
C ASP A 172 14.58 3.60 -12.87
N LEU A 173 15.04 4.22 -11.77
CA LEU A 173 14.93 3.65 -10.43
C LEU A 173 13.49 3.51 -9.95
N LEU A 174 12.56 4.25 -10.52
CA LEU A 174 11.12 4.20 -10.22
C LEU A 174 10.37 3.17 -11.06
N THR A 175 10.98 2.65 -12.13
CA THR A 175 10.37 1.59 -12.96
C THR A 175 10.44 0.24 -12.25
N PRO A 176 9.56 -0.73 -12.59
CA PRO A 176 9.75 -2.09 -12.13
C PRO A 176 11.00 -2.69 -12.78
N GLY A 177 11.92 -3.17 -11.95
CA GLY A 177 13.12 -3.87 -12.42
C GLY A 177 12.77 -5.22 -13.08
N SER A 178 13.78 -5.83 -13.71
CA SER A 178 13.63 -7.11 -14.41
C SER A 178 13.55 -8.32 -13.49
N HIS A 179 13.73 -8.16 -12.19
CA HIS A 179 13.88 -9.24 -11.21
C HIS A 179 12.70 -9.40 -10.27
N GLY A 180 11.85 -8.38 -10.16
CA GLY A 180 10.80 -8.33 -9.16
C GLY A 180 9.47 -8.93 -9.59
N PHE A 181 8.75 -9.45 -8.62
CA PHE A 181 7.35 -9.82 -8.72
C PHE A 181 6.60 -9.22 -7.50
N PRO A 182 5.42 -8.67 -7.70
CA PRO A 182 4.77 -8.34 -8.96
C PRO A 182 5.49 -7.18 -9.65
N GLY A 183 5.35 -7.02 -10.97
CA GLY A 183 6.03 -5.99 -11.76
C GLY A 183 5.52 -4.56 -11.51
N PHE A 184 5.44 -4.13 -10.24
CA PHE A 184 5.08 -2.80 -9.80
C PHE A 184 6.35 -2.06 -9.34
N GLY A 185 6.71 -0.98 -10.04
CA GLY A 185 7.77 -0.06 -9.64
C GLY A 185 7.27 0.92 -8.57
N ALA A 186 7.21 2.23 -8.92
CA ALA A 186 6.73 3.26 -7.99
C ALA A 186 5.33 2.93 -7.44
N ASN A 187 5.24 2.67 -6.13
CA ASN A 187 4.05 2.24 -5.41
C ASN A 187 3.70 3.27 -4.33
N GLY A 188 3.73 2.91 -3.05
CA GLY A 188 3.43 3.82 -1.96
C GLY A 188 4.34 5.05 -1.95
N ILE A 189 3.77 6.24 -1.70
CA ILE A 189 4.51 7.50 -1.67
C ILE A 189 4.15 8.32 -0.44
N SER A 190 5.14 9.02 0.14
CA SER A 190 4.92 9.88 1.30
C SER A 190 5.97 10.98 1.39
N PHE A 191 5.54 12.20 1.71
CA PHE A 191 6.46 13.31 1.94
C PHE A 191 7.00 13.35 3.37
N ARG A 192 8.28 13.74 3.49
CA ARG A 192 8.87 14.26 4.72
C ARG A 192 9.58 15.56 4.44
N GLY A 193 9.03 16.66 4.94
CA GLY A 193 9.51 17.99 4.56
C GLY A 193 9.32 18.23 3.07
N THR A 194 10.39 18.48 2.35
CA THR A 194 10.41 18.72 0.90
C THR A 194 10.80 17.49 0.07
N ASP A 195 11.20 16.40 0.73
CA ASP A 195 11.64 15.17 0.07
C ASP A 195 10.46 14.20 -0.04
N LEU A 196 10.28 13.60 -1.22
CA LEU A 196 9.29 12.55 -1.46
C LEU A 196 9.97 11.20 -1.34
N TYR A 197 9.38 10.30 -0.58
CA TYR A 197 9.81 8.90 -0.48
C TYR A 197 8.86 8.04 -1.31
N VAL A 198 9.41 7.07 -2.04
CA VAL A 198 8.69 6.21 -2.98
C VAL A 198 9.11 4.77 -2.76
N ALA A 199 8.16 3.90 -2.49
CA ALA A 199 8.40 2.46 -2.50
C ALA A 199 8.52 1.97 -3.95
N ASN A 200 9.49 1.09 -4.23
CA ASN A 200 9.56 0.32 -5.47
C ASN A 200 9.42 -1.15 -5.09
N THR A 201 8.23 -1.70 -5.34
CA THR A 201 7.85 -3.05 -4.90
C THR A 201 8.65 -4.12 -5.61
N ALA A 202 8.88 -3.95 -6.92
CA ALA A 202 9.59 -4.94 -7.74
C ALA A 202 11.09 -5.04 -7.40
N ASP A 203 11.67 -3.97 -6.87
CA ASP A 203 13.10 -3.88 -6.58
C ASP A 203 13.41 -3.84 -5.08
N ASP A 204 12.42 -4.12 -4.22
CA ASP A 204 12.58 -4.29 -2.76
C ASP A 204 13.26 -3.10 -2.08
N ARG A 205 12.88 -1.87 -2.45
CA ARG A 205 13.57 -0.66 -1.96
C ARG A 205 12.63 0.52 -1.75
N ILE A 206 13.09 1.46 -0.93
CA ILE A 206 12.53 2.80 -0.83
C ILE A 206 13.51 3.77 -1.50
N LEU A 207 12.97 4.62 -2.35
CA LEU A 207 13.69 5.70 -3.01
C LEU A 207 13.38 7.02 -2.34
N LYS A 208 14.31 7.95 -2.44
CA LYS A 208 14.15 9.34 -2.01
C LYS A 208 14.29 10.25 -3.22
N VAL A 209 13.28 11.06 -3.46
CA VAL A 209 13.27 12.12 -4.46
C VAL A 209 13.46 13.46 -3.75
N SER A 210 14.58 14.11 -3.98
CA SER A 210 14.87 15.41 -3.37
C SER A 210 14.01 16.54 -3.96
N ALA A 211 13.98 17.69 -3.29
CA ALA A 211 13.33 18.90 -3.79
C ALA A 211 13.85 19.34 -5.18
N THR A 212 15.08 18.97 -5.55
CA THR A 212 15.65 19.19 -6.88
C THR A 212 15.40 18.05 -7.85
N LYS A 213 14.51 17.10 -7.49
CA LYS A 213 14.09 15.95 -8.29
C LYS A 213 15.22 14.94 -8.61
N VAL A 214 16.24 14.89 -7.78
CA VAL A 214 17.25 13.84 -7.84
C VAL A 214 16.72 12.62 -7.10
N VAL A 215 16.69 11.46 -7.77
CA VAL A 215 16.27 10.18 -7.23
C VAL A 215 17.48 9.44 -6.71
N THR A 216 17.40 8.93 -5.48
CA THR A 216 18.45 8.11 -4.84
C THR A 216 17.82 6.99 -4.03
N THR A 217 18.53 5.91 -3.84
CA THR A 217 18.11 4.86 -2.91
C THR A 217 18.20 5.34 -1.47
N PHE A 218 17.12 5.16 -0.71
CA PHE A 218 17.06 5.46 0.72
C PHE A 218 17.35 4.22 1.58
N ILE A 219 16.72 3.10 1.25
CA ILE A 219 16.96 1.79 1.86
C ILE A 219 16.60 0.68 0.89
N GLU A 220 17.33 -0.43 0.93
CA GLU A 220 17.14 -1.63 0.10
C GLU A 220 16.82 -2.86 0.96
N SER A 221 16.43 -3.95 0.28
CA SER A 221 16.14 -5.25 0.89
C SER A 221 14.95 -5.23 1.85
N ILE A 222 13.91 -4.49 1.47
CA ILE A 222 12.57 -4.56 2.07
C ILE A 222 11.69 -5.26 1.05
N ASN A 223 11.53 -6.58 1.20
CA ASN A 223 10.96 -7.45 0.18
C ASN A 223 9.47 -7.16 -0.07
N GLY A 224 9.17 -6.73 -1.28
CA GLY A 224 7.84 -6.26 -1.64
C GLY A 224 7.46 -4.95 -0.92
N ALA A 225 8.36 -3.96 -0.88
CA ALA A 225 8.07 -2.64 -0.32
C ALA A 225 6.86 -2.03 -1.03
N ASP A 226 5.76 -1.78 -0.29
CA ASP A 226 4.47 -1.38 -0.82
C ASP A 226 4.02 -0.03 -0.22
N GLY A 227 2.92 0.05 0.48
CA GLY A 227 2.45 1.26 1.11
C GLY A 227 3.40 1.78 2.19
N ILE A 228 3.60 3.09 2.23
CA ILE A 228 4.48 3.75 3.19
C ILE A 228 3.80 4.96 3.83
N ALA A 229 4.12 5.22 5.09
CA ALA A 229 3.69 6.43 5.78
C ALA A 229 4.69 6.88 6.85
N TRP A 230 4.94 8.19 6.94
CA TRP A 230 5.68 8.77 8.05
C TRP A 230 4.75 8.94 9.26
N ASP A 231 5.21 8.55 10.43
CA ASP A 231 4.50 8.82 11.67
C ASP A 231 4.88 10.18 12.28
N SER A 232 4.15 10.58 13.30
CA SER A 232 4.36 11.86 13.99
C SER A 232 5.71 11.94 14.74
N ALA A 233 6.39 10.81 14.96
CA ALA A 233 7.71 10.75 15.54
C ALA A 233 8.83 10.79 14.47
N GLY A 234 8.48 10.90 13.18
CA GLY A 234 9.43 10.99 12.07
C GLY A 234 9.99 9.64 11.63
N ARG A 235 9.32 8.52 11.92
CA ARG A 235 9.67 7.17 11.49
C ARG A 235 8.84 6.80 10.27
N LEU A 236 9.48 6.13 9.31
CA LEU A 236 8.82 5.59 8.12
C LEU A 236 8.33 4.17 8.40
N TRP A 237 7.04 3.97 8.24
CA TRP A 237 6.40 2.66 8.27
C TRP A 237 6.30 2.15 6.84
N VAL A 238 6.72 0.91 6.60
CA VAL A 238 6.75 0.28 5.27
C VAL A 238 6.07 -1.07 5.35
N CYS A 239 5.07 -1.30 4.51
CA CYS A 239 4.55 -2.64 4.27
C CYS A 239 5.55 -3.43 3.44
N ALA A 240 6.06 -4.54 3.98
CA ALA A 240 6.85 -5.53 3.25
C ALA A 240 5.92 -6.71 2.91
N ASN A 241 5.18 -6.59 1.81
CA ASN A 241 4.06 -7.45 1.52
C ASN A 241 4.46 -8.92 1.32
N GLN A 242 5.63 -9.19 0.72
CA GLN A 242 6.12 -10.55 0.48
C GLN A 242 6.74 -11.20 1.74
N GLU A 243 7.06 -10.40 2.76
CA GLU A 243 7.54 -10.91 4.06
C GLU A 243 6.43 -11.00 5.11
N ASN A 244 5.25 -10.45 4.81
CA ASN A 244 4.13 -10.39 5.76
C ASN A 244 4.44 -9.60 7.04
N VAL A 245 5.25 -8.54 6.94
CA VAL A 245 5.67 -7.71 8.08
C VAL A 245 5.59 -6.21 7.76
N LEU A 246 5.74 -5.40 8.80
CA LEU A 246 5.98 -3.96 8.69
C LEU A 246 7.41 -3.66 9.12
N TYR A 247 8.11 -2.85 8.35
CA TYR A 247 9.37 -2.25 8.76
C TYR A 247 9.11 -0.85 9.34
N VAL A 248 9.77 -0.55 10.46
CA VAL A 248 9.85 0.80 11.02
C VAL A 248 11.27 1.29 10.81
N VAL A 249 11.42 2.36 10.03
CA VAL A 249 12.72 2.86 9.57
C VAL A 249 12.91 4.30 10.05
N ASN A 250 14.09 4.64 10.54
CA ASN A 250 14.40 6.01 10.94
C ASN A 250 14.72 6.93 9.74
N SER A 251 14.90 8.21 10.01
CA SER A 251 15.20 9.22 9.00
C SER A 251 16.52 9.04 8.26
N ALA A 252 17.41 8.21 8.80
CA ALA A 252 18.70 7.87 8.19
C ALA A 252 18.65 6.57 7.35
N GLY A 253 17.48 5.92 7.21
CA GLY A 253 17.35 4.67 6.47
C GLY A 253 17.75 3.42 7.27
N ARG A 254 17.79 3.51 8.61
CA ARG A 254 18.08 2.35 9.47
C ARG A 254 16.79 1.72 9.97
N VAL A 255 16.67 0.40 9.88
CA VAL A 255 15.56 -0.35 10.48
C VAL A 255 15.66 -0.28 12.00
N LEU A 256 14.58 0.20 12.63
CA LEU A 256 14.44 0.26 14.09
C LEU A 256 13.71 -0.99 14.61
N GLU A 257 12.71 -1.44 13.90
CA GLU A 257 11.87 -2.56 14.31
C GLU A 257 11.26 -3.26 13.09
N ILE A 258 11.00 -4.56 13.21
CA ILE A 258 10.19 -5.36 12.28
C ILE A 258 9.01 -5.91 13.07
N ILE A 259 7.80 -5.64 12.61
CA ILE A 259 6.56 -5.91 13.35
C ILE A 259 5.66 -6.82 12.54
N GLY A 260 5.00 -7.77 13.21
CA GLY A 260 4.01 -8.66 12.61
C GLY A 260 4.61 -9.98 12.12
N GLY A 261 3.94 -10.57 11.17
CA GLY A 261 4.21 -11.87 10.58
C GLY A 261 2.90 -12.62 10.34
N PHE A 262 2.95 -13.61 9.45
CA PHE A 262 1.82 -14.50 9.23
C PHE A 262 1.80 -15.59 10.29
N GLU A 263 0.65 -15.77 10.95
CA GLU A 263 0.47 -16.70 12.08
C GLU A 263 -0.48 -17.87 11.73
N GLY A 264 -0.90 -17.97 10.47
CA GLY A 264 -1.81 -19.01 10.00
C GLY A 264 -3.19 -18.49 9.60
N VAL A 265 -4.12 -19.41 9.31
CA VAL A 265 -5.50 -19.12 8.95
C VAL A 265 -6.44 -19.78 9.93
N LYS A 266 -7.42 -19.05 10.41
CA LYS A 266 -8.50 -19.58 11.27
C LYS A 266 -9.85 -19.15 10.70
N ASP A 267 -10.70 -20.12 10.40
CA ASP A 267 -12.05 -19.90 9.85
C ASP A 267 -12.04 -18.98 8.61
N GLY A 268 -11.09 -19.18 7.70
CA GLY A 268 -10.90 -18.38 6.50
C GLY A 268 -10.32 -16.98 6.74
N THR A 269 -9.91 -16.65 7.98
CA THR A 269 -9.35 -15.36 8.38
C THR A 269 -7.85 -15.48 8.60
N PRO A 270 -7.00 -14.70 7.94
CA PRO A 270 -5.57 -14.66 8.24
C PRO A 270 -5.35 -14.13 9.66
N GLN A 271 -4.42 -14.77 10.37
CA GLN A 271 -3.94 -14.34 11.67
C GLN A 271 -2.61 -13.62 11.49
N GLY A 272 -2.41 -12.52 12.23
CA GLY A 272 -1.27 -11.64 12.03
C GLY A 272 -1.38 -10.80 10.76
N LEU A 273 -0.31 -10.72 9.98
CA LEU A 273 -0.27 -10.02 8.69
C LEU A 273 -0.15 -11.03 7.55
N LEU A 274 -0.94 -10.85 6.50
CA LEU A 274 -0.81 -11.60 5.25
C LEU A 274 -0.87 -10.62 4.07
N PHE A 275 0.25 -10.47 3.38
CA PHE A 275 0.43 -9.56 2.27
C PHE A 275 -0.08 -8.14 2.62
N PRO A 276 0.50 -7.47 3.64
CA PRO A 276 0.10 -6.11 4.01
C PRO A 276 0.43 -5.15 2.87
N ALA A 277 -0.54 -4.33 2.43
CA ALA A 277 -0.34 -3.44 1.29
C ALA A 277 -0.18 -1.97 1.70
N SER A 278 -1.06 -1.44 2.51
CA SER A 278 -1.04 -0.01 2.83
C SER A 278 -1.12 0.27 4.32
N VAL A 279 -0.55 1.42 4.73
CA VAL A 279 -0.54 1.88 6.13
C VAL A 279 -1.04 3.30 6.25
N VAL A 280 -1.72 3.60 7.36
CA VAL A 280 -2.09 4.97 7.74
C VAL A 280 -1.95 5.16 9.24
N GLN A 281 -1.39 6.31 9.67
CA GLN A 281 -1.39 6.68 11.07
C GLN A 281 -2.69 7.42 11.45
N SER A 282 -3.32 7.00 12.54
CA SER A 282 -4.43 7.72 13.14
C SER A 282 -4.47 7.49 14.65
N ARG A 283 -4.70 8.56 15.43
CA ARG A 283 -4.95 8.50 16.88
C ARG A 283 -3.98 7.62 17.68
N GLY A 284 -2.67 7.75 17.43
CA GLY A 284 -1.64 7.01 18.17
C GLY A 284 -1.53 5.53 17.81
N SER A 285 -2.07 5.15 16.68
CA SER A 285 -1.95 3.80 16.09
C SER A 285 -1.63 3.90 14.61
N VAL A 286 -1.07 2.83 14.07
CA VAL A 286 -0.95 2.58 12.63
C VAL A 286 -1.96 1.50 12.26
N PHE A 287 -2.72 1.75 11.21
CA PHE A 287 -3.67 0.80 10.65
C PHE A 287 -3.14 0.28 9.32
N VAL A 288 -3.39 -1.00 9.05
CA VAL A 288 -2.78 -1.75 7.96
C VAL A 288 -3.85 -2.55 7.24
N THR A 289 -3.84 -2.54 5.91
CA THR A 289 -4.64 -3.45 5.10
C THR A 289 -3.94 -4.79 4.96
N ASN A 290 -4.64 -5.88 5.25
CA ASN A 290 -4.22 -7.23 4.90
C ASN A 290 -4.86 -7.60 3.57
N THR A 291 -4.18 -7.32 2.47
CA THR A 291 -4.66 -7.65 1.12
C THR A 291 -4.83 -9.15 0.95
N ALA A 292 -4.05 -9.91 1.72
CA ALA A 292 -4.16 -11.35 1.84
C ALA A 292 -4.10 -12.06 0.47
N LEU A 293 -3.26 -11.54 -0.44
CA LEU A 293 -2.89 -12.29 -1.64
C LEU A 293 -2.06 -13.49 -1.19
N ASP A 294 -2.67 -14.66 -1.25
CA ASP A 294 -2.08 -15.87 -0.73
C ASP A 294 -1.42 -16.68 -1.87
N PHE A 295 -0.10 -16.55 -1.98
CA PHE A 295 0.67 -17.28 -3.00
C PHE A 295 1.05 -18.70 -2.58
N ARG A 296 0.72 -19.14 -1.35
CA ARG A 296 1.03 -20.49 -0.85
C ARG A 296 0.35 -21.55 -1.70
N HIS A 297 -0.84 -21.25 -2.25
CA HIS A 297 -1.58 -22.19 -3.13
C HIS A 297 -0.79 -22.70 -4.34
N PHE A 298 0.33 -22.05 -4.70
CA PHE A 298 1.25 -22.58 -5.71
C PHE A 298 2.10 -23.74 -5.21
N PHE A 299 2.16 -23.96 -3.87
CA PHE A 299 3.09 -24.91 -3.25
C PHE A 299 2.40 -25.97 -2.37
N ALA A 300 1.16 -25.75 -1.96
CA ALA A 300 0.45 -26.66 -1.04
C ALA A 300 -1.07 -26.57 -1.19
N ASP A 301 -1.79 -27.59 -0.70
CA ASP A 301 -3.24 -27.52 -0.47
C ASP A 301 -3.50 -26.65 0.76
N GLU A 302 -4.21 -25.55 0.58
CA GLU A 302 -4.36 -24.55 1.62
C GLU A 302 -5.82 -24.25 1.97
N THR A 303 -6.03 -23.82 3.20
CA THR A 303 -7.31 -23.24 3.62
C THR A 303 -7.47 -21.88 2.92
N PRO A 304 -8.48 -21.70 2.04
CA PRO A 304 -8.66 -20.46 1.32
C PRO A 304 -8.98 -19.31 2.29
N ILE A 305 -8.48 -18.12 1.94
CA ILE A 305 -8.88 -16.88 2.61
C ILE A 305 -10.27 -16.47 2.09
N THR A 306 -11.21 -16.33 3.00
CA THR A 306 -12.60 -15.95 2.72
C THR A 306 -13.04 -14.72 3.51
N ARG A 307 -12.21 -14.28 4.46
CA ARG A 307 -12.43 -13.10 5.30
C ARG A 307 -11.22 -12.22 5.28
N PHE A 308 -11.39 -11.00 4.84
CA PHE A 308 -10.32 -10.00 4.71
C PHE A 308 -10.33 -9.07 5.90
N THR A 309 -9.15 -8.64 6.36
CA THR A 309 -9.01 -7.91 7.61
C THR A 309 -8.20 -6.64 7.49
N LEU A 310 -8.43 -5.75 8.43
CA LEU A 310 -7.54 -4.64 8.75
C LEU A 310 -6.88 -4.94 10.11
N SER A 311 -5.61 -4.62 10.21
CA SER A 311 -4.83 -4.75 11.44
C SER A 311 -4.51 -3.38 12.03
N ARG A 312 -4.21 -3.37 13.34
CA ARG A 312 -3.78 -2.18 14.07
C ARG A 312 -2.51 -2.48 14.86
N VAL A 313 -1.56 -1.55 14.80
CA VAL A 313 -0.35 -1.53 15.61
C VAL A 313 -0.37 -0.27 16.48
N ARG A 314 -0.14 -0.39 17.78
CA ARG A 314 0.02 0.78 18.65
C ARG A 314 1.40 1.38 18.45
N LEU A 315 1.47 2.69 18.34
CA LEU A 315 2.76 3.38 18.28
C LEU A 315 3.50 3.19 19.60
N ASN A 316 4.74 2.73 19.50
CA ASN A 316 5.64 2.66 20.64
C ASN A 316 6.39 4.00 20.78
N PRO A 317 6.06 4.83 21.79
CA PRO A 317 6.72 6.13 21.96
C PRO A 317 8.19 6.02 22.39
N SER A 318 8.65 4.85 22.85
CA SER A 318 10.03 4.64 23.28
C SER A 318 11.00 4.29 22.14
N LEU A 319 10.51 4.03 20.94
CA LEU A 319 11.36 3.91 19.76
C LEU A 319 11.77 5.33 19.33
N GLY A 320 12.93 5.77 19.81
CA GLY A 320 13.54 7.04 19.40
C GLY A 320 13.98 6.99 17.93
N ASP A 321 14.24 8.18 17.39
CA ASP A 321 14.80 8.37 16.02
C ASP A 321 16.36 8.24 16.03
N ASP A 322 16.95 7.65 17.09
CA ASP A 322 18.41 7.56 17.32
C ASP A 322 19.12 6.54 16.40
#